data_2cb830629465efd95b31ca5278d0de98
#
_entry.id   2cb830629465efd95b31ca5278d0de98
#
_cell.length_a   1.000
_cell.length_b   1.000
_cell.length_c   1.000
_cell.angle_alpha   90.00
_cell.angle_beta   90.00
_cell.angle_gamma   90.00
#
_symmetry.space_group_name_H-M   'P 1'
#
loop_
_entity.id
_entity.type
_entity.pdbx_description
1 polymer ?
#
loop_
_entity_poly.entity_id
_entity_poly.type
_entity_poly.pdbx_seq_one_letter_code
_entity_poly.pdbx_strand_id
1 'polypeptide(L)'
;MKKKHYLVTLFVTLLVLFAISCGDDNENANDTQPPMIEFLGEELEGLPGETVNIKAKVTDDAGINYIQIECAEFEFSERIPFSDQNYITEYDLIQAVIIPGNVERGSVGEVKVVVYDHSGKSKTEILNVLVTPEAPRLEIRQEMGFNIVLNGGVAHVDNNDVTFSVADNLVLPVSLIMESNRTKLKTLTVKGTALGIDETIDLTAIATDEGRHVEFTKDYPISTSGDL
;
A
#
# COMPACT_ATOMS: atom_id res chain seq x y z
N MET A 1 -64.86 55.49 -11.91
CA MET A 1 -64.47 54.11 -11.59
C MET A 1 -63.43 53.49 -12.55
N LYS A 2 -63.03 54.11 -13.66
CA LYS A 2 -62.06 53.50 -14.64
C LYS A 2 -60.62 53.63 -14.30
N LYS A 3 -60.18 54.54 -13.42
CA LYS A 3 -58.72 54.69 -12.98
C LYS A 3 -58.19 53.61 -12.04
N LYS A 4 -59.04 52.91 -11.29
CA LYS A 4 -58.59 51.84 -10.36
C LYS A 4 -58.17 50.56 -11.09
N HIS A 5 -58.74 50.25 -12.24
CA HIS A 5 -58.43 49.05 -13.00
C HIS A 5 -57.06 49.13 -13.68
N TYR A 6 -56.61 50.29 -14.12
CA TYR A 6 -55.32 50.51 -14.75
C TYR A 6 -54.15 50.31 -13.73
N LEU A 7 -54.41 50.73 -12.48
CA LEU A 7 -53.38 50.60 -11.43
C LEU A 7 -53.17 49.13 -11.02
N VAL A 8 -54.24 48.32 -10.95
CA VAL A 8 -54.17 46.91 -10.65
C VAL A 8 -53.54 46.15 -11.80
N THR A 9 -53.87 46.46 -13.08
CA THR A 9 -53.29 45.83 -14.27
C THR A 9 -51.80 46.16 -14.38
N LEU A 10 -51.38 47.41 -14.05
CA LEU A 10 -49.96 47.79 -14.07
C LEU A 10 -49.17 47.08 -12.98
N PHE A 11 -49.78 46.87 -11.81
CA PHE A 11 -49.12 46.18 -10.70
C PHE A 11 -48.96 44.68 -10.95
N VAL A 12 -49.94 44.03 -11.59
CA VAL A 12 -49.88 42.62 -11.97
C VAL A 12 -48.87 42.39 -13.11
N THR A 13 -48.78 43.33 -14.09
CA THR A 13 -47.75 43.23 -15.17
C THR A 13 -46.34 43.46 -14.63
N LEU A 14 -46.16 44.35 -13.65
CA LEU A 14 -44.86 44.59 -12.99
C LEU A 14 -44.44 43.39 -12.12
N LEU A 15 -45.41 42.72 -11.47
CA LEU A 15 -45.11 41.52 -10.64
C LEU A 15 -44.68 40.32 -11.48
N VAL A 16 -45.24 40.19 -12.69
CA VAL A 16 -44.87 39.10 -13.62
C VAL A 16 -43.47 39.31 -14.21
N LEU A 17 -43.05 40.58 -14.38
CA LEU A 17 -41.68 40.89 -14.87
C LEU A 17 -40.57 40.60 -13.85
N PHE A 18 -40.87 40.53 -12.56
CA PHE A 18 -39.89 40.15 -11.51
C PHE A 18 -39.77 38.62 -11.34
N ALA A 19 -40.70 37.83 -11.88
CA ALA A 19 -40.66 36.37 -11.78
C ALA A 19 -39.82 35.68 -12.87
N ILE A 20 -39.25 36.44 -13.84
CA ILE A 20 -38.47 35.86 -14.94
C ILE A 20 -36.96 36.15 -14.82
N SER A 21 -36.55 36.85 -13.74
CA SER A 21 -35.11 37.18 -13.51
C SER A 21 -34.48 36.33 -12.43
N CYS A 22 -34.70 35.03 -12.46
CA CYS A 22 -33.90 34.10 -11.71
C CYS A 22 -33.53 32.93 -12.64
N GLY A 23 -32.82 33.29 -13.70
CA GLY A 23 -32.00 32.36 -14.44
C GLY A 23 -30.58 32.47 -13.84
N ASP A 24 -30.38 31.88 -12.69
CA ASP A 24 -29.04 31.43 -12.35
C ASP A 24 -28.77 30.26 -13.29
N ASP A 25 -28.08 30.57 -14.41
CA ASP A 25 -27.42 29.58 -15.24
C ASP A 25 -26.23 28.97 -14.45
N ASN A 26 -26.51 28.42 -13.27
CA ASN A 26 -25.63 27.49 -12.60
C ASN A 26 -25.75 26.17 -13.38
N GLU A 27 -24.93 26.01 -14.41
CA GLU A 27 -24.80 24.73 -15.13
C GLU A 27 -24.57 23.57 -14.16
N ASN A 28 -24.05 23.86 -12.97
CA ASN A 28 -23.82 22.91 -11.88
C ASN A 28 -25.07 22.57 -11.03
N ALA A 29 -26.20 23.28 -11.19
CA ALA A 29 -27.41 23.02 -10.40
C ALA A 29 -28.08 21.67 -10.71
N ASN A 30 -27.72 21.02 -11.82
CA ASN A 30 -28.22 19.72 -12.24
C ASN A 30 -27.20 18.57 -12.09
N ASP A 31 -26.01 18.85 -11.59
CA ASP A 31 -25.06 17.76 -11.34
C ASP A 31 -25.63 16.80 -10.29
N THR A 32 -25.71 15.52 -10.62
CA THR A 32 -26.24 14.46 -9.73
C THR A 32 -25.22 13.39 -9.39
N GLN A 33 -24.07 13.40 -10.04
CA GLN A 33 -23.03 12.39 -9.87
C GLN A 33 -21.92 12.92 -8.97
N PRO A 34 -21.41 12.12 -8.03
CA PRO A 34 -20.20 12.46 -7.30
C PRO A 34 -18.97 12.19 -8.17
N PRO A 35 -17.80 12.80 -7.85
CA PRO A 35 -16.54 12.49 -8.49
C PRO A 35 -16.21 11.01 -8.49
N MET A 36 -15.40 10.57 -9.45
CA MET A 36 -14.84 9.22 -9.50
C MET A 36 -13.33 9.26 -9.23
N ILE A 37 -12.85 8.25 -8.52
CA ILE A 37 -11.43 8.06 -8.23
C ILE A 37 -11.08 6.63 -8.65
N GLU A 38 -10.09 6.47 -9.51
CA GLU A 38 -9.55 5.19 -9.94
C GLU A 38 -8.04 5.15 -9.65
N PHE A 39 -7.62 4.32 -8.68
CA PHE A 39 -6.20 4.15 -8.41
C PHE A 39 -5.51 3.36 -9.51
N LEU A 40 -4.32 3.82 -9.90
CA LEU A 40 -3.46 3.15 -10.87
C LEU A 40 -2.43 2.26 -10.14
N GLY A 41 -2.91 1.19 -9.55
CA GLY A 41 -2.16 0.24 -8.72
C GLY A 41 -3.00 -0.25 -7.54
N GLU A 42 -2.78 -1.49 -7.12
CA GLU A 42 -3.62 -2.10 -6.07
C GLU A 42 -3.08 -1.84 -4.66
N GLU A 43 -1.79 -1.99 -4.47
CA GLU A 43 -1.12 -1.78 -3.19
C GLU A 43 0.25 -1.12 -3.41
N LEU A 44 0.65 -0.28 -2.48
CA LEU A 44 1.99 0.30 -2.44
C LEU A 44 2.76 -0.28 -1.27
N GLU A 45 4.07 -0.43 -1.47
CA GLU A 45 4.98 -0.90 -0.45
C GLU A 45 6.22 -0.02 -0.44
N GLY A 46 6.77 0.23 0.75
CA GLY A 46 8.00 1.01 0.90
C GLY A 46 8.61 0.86 2.29
N LEU A 47 9.91 1.17 2.40
CA LEU A 47 10.64 1.17 3.66
C LEU A 47 10.40 2.46 4.45
N PRO A 48 10.55 2.44 5.79
CA PRO A 48 10.62 3.68 6.57
C PRO A 48 11.69 4.63 6.02
N GLY A 49 11.31 5.88 5.78
CA GLY A 49 12.14 6.91 5.16
C GLY A 49 12.06 6.98 3.63
N GLU A 50 11.42 6.03 2.98
CA GLU A 50 11.22 6.06 1.52
C GLU A 50 10.00 6.88 1.11
N THR A 51 9.97 7.23 -0.16
CA THR A 51 8.86 7.93 -0.80
C THR A 51 8.10 6.97 -1.71
N VAL A 52 6.80 6.88 -1.52
CA VAL A 52 5.88 6.18 -2.42
C VAL A 52 5.07 7.19 -3.24
N ASN A 53 4.72 6.83 -4.47
CA ASN A 53 3.91 7.69 -5.33
C ASN A 53 2.51 7.13 -5.49
N ILE A 54 1.53 7.85 -4.98
CA ILE A 54 0.12 7.55 -5.18
C ILE A 54 -0.26 8.04 -6.57
N LYS A 55 -0.87 7.17 -7.36
CA LYS A 55 -1.33 7.49 -8.70
C LYS A 55 -2.81 7.15 -8.80
N ALA A 56 -3.60 8.12 -9.26
CA ALA A 56 -5.01 7.90 -9.50
C ALA A 56 -5.49 8.76 -10.68
N LYS A 57 -6.49 8.27 -11.38
CA LYS A 57 -7.28 9.06 -12.30
C LYS A 57 -8.52 9.57 -11.58
N VAL A 58 -8.73 10.88 -11.65
CA VAL A 58 -9.87 11.55 -11.04
C VAL A 58 -10.72 12.16 -12.16
N THR A 59 -12.03 11.91 -12.12
CA THR A 59 -12.96 12.47 -13.12
C THR A 59 -14.24 12.96 -12.47
N ASP A 60 -14.83 14.01 -13.05
CA ASP A 60 -16.09 14.57 -12.62
C ASP A 60 -16.73 15.39 -13.76
N ASP A 61 -18.05 15.30 -13.97
CA ASP A 61 -18.76 15.99 -15.06
C ASP A 61 -19.07 17.45 -14.73
N ALA A 62 -19.15 17.81 -13.45
CA ALA A 62 -19.35 19.19 -12.98
C ALA A 62 -18.04 19.91 -12.65
N GLY A 63 -16.92 19.24 -12.78
CA GLY A 63 -15.58 19.75 -12.53
C GLY A 63 -15.08 19.58 -11.11
N ILE A 64 -13.80 19.27 -11.01
CA ILE A 64 -13.07 19.02 -9.76
C ILE A 64 -12.77 20.37 -9.10
N ASN A 65 -13.18 20.53 -7.85
CA ASN A 65 -12.89 21.72 -7.05
C ASN A 65 -11.56 21.59 -6.29
N TYR A 66 -11.38 20.50 -5.54
CA TYR A 66 -10.11 20.19 -4.90
C TYR A 66 -10.00 18.71 -4.54
N ILE A 67 -8.77 18.28 -4.36
CA ILE A 67 -8.43 16.94 -3.85
C ILE A 67 -7.77 17.11 -2.49
N GLN A 68 -8.24 16.38 -1.48
CA GLN A 68 -7.63 16.26 -0.17
C GLN A 68 -7.03 14.87 -0.01
N ILE A 69 -5.77 14.79 0.40
CA ILE A 69 -5.05 13.53 0.60
C ILE A 69 -4.52 13.52 2.03
N GLU A 70 -4.83 12.47 2.77
CA GLU A 70 -4.48 12.35 4.18
C GLU A 70 -4.00 10.92 4.49
N CYS A 71 -2.98 10.82 5.35
CA CYS A 71 -2.58 9.57 5.98
C CYS A 71 -2.14 9.88 7.41
N ALA A 72 -2.94 9.48 8.39
CA ALA A 72 -2.67 9.78 9.79
C ALA A 72 -1.41 9.07 10.30
N GLU A 73 -1.18 7.83 9.86
CA GLU A 73 -0.04 7.00 10.24
C GLU A 73 1.28 7.59 9.74
N PHE A 74 1.24 8.38 8.66
CA PHE A 74 2.42 9.03 8.08
C PHE A 74 2.49 10.53 8.39
N GLU A 75 1.56 11.04 9.21
CA GLU A 75 1.43 12.48 9.51
C GLU A 75 1.37 13.34 8.23
N PHE A 76 0.77 12.78 7.17
CA PHE A 76 0.68 13.40 5.86
C PHE A 76 -0.70 14.01 5.63
N SER A 77 -0.71 15.26 5.14
CA SER A 77 -1.92 15.93 4.68
C SER A 77 -1.56 16.92 3.57
N GLU A 78 -2.25 16.82 2.44
CA GLU A 78 -2.06 17.68 1.28
C GLU A 78 -3.41 18.05 0.67
N ARG A 79 -3.53 19.29 0.19
CA ARG A 79 -4.70 19.77 -0.53
C ARG A 79 -4.30 20.37 -1.86
N ILE A 80 -4.87 19.85 -2.94
CA ILE A 80 -4.67 20.30 -4.31
C ILE A 80 -5.93 21.06 -4.75
N PRO A 81 -5.92 22.40 -4.76
CA PRO A 81 -7.04 23.20 -5.23
C PRO A 81 -7.04 23.36 -6.74
N PHE A 82 -8.21 23.47 -7.35
CA PHE A 82 -8.41 23.81 -8.76
C PHE A 82 -9.12 25.15 -8.87
N SER A 83 -8.92 25.83 -10.00
CA SER A 83 -9.49 27.16 -10.22
C SER A 83 -10.95 27.10 -10.64
N ASP A 84 -11.79 27.94 -10.04
CA ASP A 84 -13.18 28.11 -10.41
C ASP A 84 -13.37 28.64 -11.85
N GLN A 85 -12.30 29.15 -12.48
CA GLN A 85 -12.37 29.69 -13.85
C GLN A 85 -12.14 28.65 -14.95
N ASN A 86 -11.51 27.51 -14.58
CA ASN A 86 -11.24 26.41 -15.50
C ASN A 86 -11.77 25.13 -14.89
N TYR A 87 -12.98 24.73 -15.26
CA TYR A 87 -13.55 23.46 -14.84
C TYR A 87 -12.72 22.30 -15.36
N ILE A 88 -11.91 21.70 -14.49
CA ILE A 88 -11.13 20.51 -14.83
C ILE A 88 -12.00 19.30 -14.54
N THR A 89 -12.36 18.58 -15.60
CA THR A 89 -13.21 17.38 -15.49
C THR A 89 -12.41 16.08 -15.42
N GLU A 90 -11.10 16.14 -15.66
CA GLU A 90 -10.20 15.00 -15.59
C GLU A 90 -8.82 15.46 -15.05
N TYR A 91 -8.28 14.70 -14.10
CA TYR A 91 -6.97 14.98 -13.50
C TYR A 91 -6.20 13.68 -13.19
N ASP A 92 -4.98 13.60 -13.68
CA ASP A 92 -4.06 12.52 -13.34
C ASP A 92 -3.30 12.90 -12.07
N LEU A 93 -3.75 12.35 -10.95
CA LEU A 93 -3.10 12.56 -9.65
C LEU A 93 -1.81 11.75 -9.59
N ILE A 94 -0.71 12.45 -9.29
CA ILE A 94 0.58 11.84 -8.90
C ILE A 94 1.04 12.57 -7.64
N GLN A 95 0.93 11.91 -6.49
CA GLN A 95 1.30 12.47 -5.20
C GLN A 95 2.38 11.65 -4.52
N ALA A 96 3.50 12.29 -4.22
CA ALA A 96 4.57 11.70 -3.42
C ALA A 96 4.20 11.75 -1.93
N VAL A 97 4.28 10.61 -1.25
CA VAL A 97 4.07 10.47 0.20
C VAL A 97 5.30 9.85 0.81
N ILE A 98 5.86 10.48 1.83
CA ILE A 98 7.03 9.97 2.54
C ILE A 98 6.54 9.10 3.69
N ILE A 99 7.04 7.86 3.77
CA ILE A 99 6.85 7.00 4.93
C ILE A 99 7.79 7.49 6.02
N PRO A 100 7.32 7.96 7.19
CA PRO A 100 8.23 8.44 8.23
C PRO A 100 9.20 7.35 8.70
N GLY A 101 10.44 7.75 9.02
CA GLY A 101 11.48 6.81 9.43
C GLY A 101 11.23 6.08 10.75
N ASN A 102 10.31 6.61 11.57
CA ASN A 102 9.90 6.05 12.87
C ASN A 102 8.64 5.17 12.80
N VAL A 103 8.04 5.01 11.62
CA VAL A 103 6.86 4.15 11.46
C VAL A 103 7.26 2.68 11.60
N GLU A 104 6.40 1.93 12.25
CA GLU A 104 6.63 0.53 12.50
C GLU A 104 6.60 -0.30 11.21
N ARG A 105 7.64 -1.11 10.97
CA ARG A 105 7.69 -2.05 9.85
C ARG A 105 6.60 -3.12 9.98
N GLY A 106 5.95 -3.45 8.87
CA GLY A 106 4.80 -4.35 8.83
C GLY A 106 3.48 -3.69 9.20
N SER A 107 3.47 -2.37 9.51
CA SER A 107 2.24 -1.61 9.64
C SER A 107 1.68 -1.21 8.27
N VAL A 108 0.44 -0.75 8.25
CA VAL A 108 -0.24 -0.27 7.05
C VAL A 108 -0.65 1.18 7.29
N GLY A 109 -0.26 2.06 6.37
CA GLY A 109 -0.78 3.42 6.32
C GLY A 109 -1.98 3.49 5.39
N GLU A 110 -3.10 3.99 5.88
CA GLU A 110 -4.30 4.21 5.08
C GLU A 110 -4.27 5.60 4.45
N VAL A 111 -3.95 5.68 3.15
CA VAL A 111 -4.00 6.94 2.42
C VAL A 111 -5.40 7.17 1.92
N LYS A 112 -6.07 8.14 2.52
CA LYS A 112 -7.41 8.57 2.19
C LYS A 112 -7.35 9.68 1.14
N VAL A 113 -7.94 9.46 -0.03
CA VAL A 113 -8.11 10.46 -1.07
C VAL A 113 -9.57 10.88 -1.12
N VAL A 114 -9.83 12.16 -0.95
CA VAL A 114 -11.18 12.75 -1.03
C VAL A 114 -11.19 13.78 -2.15
N VAL A 115 -12.07 13.61 -3.10
CA VAL A 115 -12.29 14.55 -4.19
C VAL A 115 -13.60 15.29 -3.96
N TYR A 116 -13.58 16.59 -4.14
CA TYR A 116 -14.75 17.46 -4.07
C TYR A 116 -14.97 18.10 -5.43
N ASP A 117 -16.21 18.11 -5.90
CA ASP A 117 -16.63 18.85 -7.09
C ASP A 117 -17.07 20.29 -6.79
N HIS A 118 -17.38 21.07 -7.83
CA HIS A 118 -17.90 22.43 -7.68
C HIS A 118 -19.38 22.47 -7.24
N SER A 119 -20.10 21.34 -7.28
CA SER A 119 -21.47 21.22 -6.79
C SER A 119 -21.57 20.91 -5.29
N GLY A 120 -20.43 20.61 -4.66
CA GLY A 120 -20.32 20.29 -3.23
C GLY A 120 -20.46 18.80 -2.92
N LYS A 121 -20.49 17.91 -3.93
CA LYS A 121 -20.41 16.46 -3.70
C LYS A 121 -18.97 16.03 -3.52
N SER A 122 -18.81 14.83 -2.98
CA SER A 122 -17.49 14.26 -2.78
C SER A 122 -17.48 12.75 -2.91
N LYS A 123 -16.32 12.24 -3.25
CA LYS A 123 -15.99 10.81 -3.25
C LYS A 123 -14.75 10.59 -2.40
N THR A 124 -14.76 9.51 -1.64
CA THR A 124 -13.61 9.06 -0.84
C THR A 124 -13.21 7.67 -1.28
N GLU A 125 -11.93 7.48 -1.49
CA GLU A 125 -11.30 6.17 -1.68
C GLU A 125 -10.07 6.05 -0.78
N ILE A 126 -9.72 4.81 -0.41
CA ILE A 126 -8.58 4.51 0.46
C ILE A 126 -7.62 3.59 -0.29
N LEU A 127 -6.34 3.96 -0.28
CA LEU A 127 -5.23 3.14 -0.76
C LEU A 127 -4.35 2.75 0.42
N ASN A 128 -4.08 1.46 0.55
CA ASN A 128 -3.19 0.95 1.58
C ASN A 128 -1.73 1.04 1.13
N VAL A 129 -0.87 1.51 2.02
CA VAL A 129 0.57 1.51 1.87
C VAL A 129 1.17 0.61 2.94
N LEU A 130 1.72 -0.53 2.52
CA LEU A 130 2.40 -1.45 3.42
C LEU A 130 3.80 -0.92 3.74
N VAL A 131 4.08 -0.72 5.00
CA VAL A 131 5.47 -0.48 5.45
C VAL A 131 6.19 -1.81 5.44
N THR A 132 7.15 -1.97 4.51
CA THR A 132 7.86 -3.23 4.28
C THR A 132 8.29 -3.87 5.59
N PRO A 133 7.87 -5.11 5.88
CA PRO A 133 8.28 -5.82 7.09
C PRO A 133 9.79 -6.00 7.14
N GLU A 134 10.34 -6.03 8.34
CA GLU A 134 11.72 -6.45 8.50
C GLU A 134 11.82 -7.94 8.18
N ALA A 135 12.71 -8.27 7.25
CA ALA A 135 12.97 -9.68 6.95
C ALA A 135 13.55 -10.38 8.19
N PRO A 136 13.13 -11.62 8.47
CA PRO A 136 13.69 -12.38 9.56
C PRO A 136 15.21 -12.52 9.42
N ARG A 137 15.94 -12.36 10.54
CA ARG A 137 17.35 -12.66 10.56
C ARG A 137 17.52 -14.17 10.64
N LEU A 138 18.32 -14.72 9.73
CA LEU A 138 18.70 -16.12 9.74
C LEU A 138 20.21 -16.23 9.97
N GLU A 139 20.60 -16.91 11.03
CA GLU A 139 21.98 -17.28 11.33
C GLU A 139 22.13 -18.79 11.16
N ILE A 140 23.00 -19.21 10.24
CA ILE A 140 23.34 -20.61 10.05
C ILE A 140 24.58 -20.89 10.88
N ARG A 141 24.44 -21.72 11.91
CA ARG A 141 25.56 -22.18 12.73
C ARG A 141 25.99 -23.57 12.27
N GLN A 142 27.18 -23.66 11.72
CA GLN A 142 27.77 -24.92 11.38
C GLN A 142 28.99 -25.18 12.30
N GLU A 143 29.11 -26.36 12.82
CA GLU A 143 30.27 -26.75 13.68
C GLU A 143 31.61 -26.69 12.96
N MET A 144 31.63 -26.47 11.66
CA MET A 144 32.83 -26.40 10.81
C MET A 144 33.36 -24.98 10.59
N GLY A 145 33.04 -24.03 11.43
CA GLY A 145 33.85 -22.79 11.59
C GLY A 145 33.53 -21.65 10.62
N PHE A 146 32.40 -21.64 9.93
CA PHE A 146 31.93 -20.44 9.23
C PHE A 146 30.48 -20.13 9.57
N ASN A 147 30.22 -18.85 9.78
CA ASN A 147 28.89 -18.35 10.00
C ASN A 147 28.38 -17.72 8.69
N ILE A 148 27.24 -18.17 8.21
CA ILE A 148 26.52 -17.51 7.12
C ILE A 148 25.40 -16.70 7.77
N VAL A 149 25.49 -15.39 7.69
CA VAL A 149 24.45 -14.48 8.20
C VAL A 149 23.61 -14.06 7.00
N LEU A 150 22.32 -14.36 7.06
CA LEU A 150 21.36 -14.01 6.02
C LEU A 150 20.50 -12.86 6.51
N ASN A 151 20.68 -11.69 5.93
CA ASN A 151 19.78 -10.55 6.13
C ASN A 151 18.84 -10.44 4.93
N GLY A 152 17.55 -10.51 5.18
CA GLY A 152 16.56 -10.18 4.16
C GLY A 152 16.12 -11.30 3.23
N GLY A 153 15.70 -12.45 3.76
CA GLY A 153 14.82 -13.40 3.04
C GLY A 153 15.38 -14.16 1.83
N VAL A 154 16.58 -13.84 1.34
CA VAL A 154 17.23 -14.56 0.25
C VAL A 154 18.67 -14.83 0.63
N ALA A 155 18.99 -16.11 0.82
CA ALA A 155 20.36 -16.55 0.98
C ALA A 155 21.09 -16.47 -0.36
N HIS A 156 21.89 -15.44 -0.56
CA HIS A 156 22.95 -15.49 -1.55
C HIS A 156 24.23 -15.98 -0.84
N VAL A 157 24.56 -17.22 -1.04
CA VAL A 157 25.92 -17.70 -0.79
C VAL A 157 26.75 -17.21 -1.97
N ASP A 158 27.52 -16.15 -1.78
CA ASP A 158 28.51 -15.75 -2.79
C ASP A 158 29.45 -16.94 -3.03
N ASN A 159 29.62 -17.27 -4.29
CA ASN A 159 30.44 -18.25 -4.98
C ASN A 159 31.79 -18.64 -4.32
N ASN A 160 31.83 -18.93 -3.06
CA ASN A 160 32.92 -19.68 -2.48
C ASN A 160 32.50 -21.15 -2.58
N ASP A 161 33.09 -21.86 -3.53
CA ASP A 161 33.03 -23.31 -3.61
C ASP A 161 33.46 -23.91 -2.26
N VAL A 162 32.49 -24.22 -1.44
CA VAL A 162 32.75 -24.95 -0.20
C VAL A 162 32.73 -26.42 -0.55
N THR A 163 33.89 -26.99 -0.70
CA THR A 163 34.03 -28.43 -0.93
C THR A 163 33.91 -29.18 0.39
N PHE A 164 32.85 -29.94 0.55
CA PHE A 164 32.70 -30.88 1.65
C PHE A 164 33.30 -32.24 1.27
N SER A 165 34.21 -32.75 2.08
CA SER A 165 34.58 -34.17 2.01
C SER A 165 33.61 -34.94 2.88
N VAL A 166 32.85 -35.82 2.31
CA VAL A 166 31.77 -36.53 2.99
C VAL A 166 32.14 -38.00 3.08
N ALA A 167 32.15 -38.53 4.31
CA ALA A 167 32.38 -39.96 4.54
C ALA A 167 31.10 -40.78 4.28
N ASP A 168 31.25 -42.10 4.12
CA ASP A 168 30.24 -43.05 3.60
C ASP A 168 28.87 -43.17 4.32
N ASN A 169 28.51 -42.26 5.20
CA ASN A 169 27.17 -42.13 5.77
C ASN A 169 26.81 -40.64 5.87
N LEU A 170 26.47 -40.10 4.71
CA LEU A 170 26.32 -38.70 4.48
C LEU A 170 25.07 -38.12 5.15
N VAL A 171 25.32 -37.39 6.21
CA VAL A 171 24.29 -36.58 6.85
C VAL A 171 24.76 -35.14 6.79
N LEU A 172 23.93 -34.25 6.28
CA LEU A 172 24.13 -32.81 6.35
C LEU A 172 23.44 -32.30 7.63
N PRO A 173 24.17 -31.99 8.67
CA PRO A 173 23.58 -31.38 9.85
C PRO A 173 23.26 -29.91 9.55
N VAL A 174 21.99 -29.54 9.67
CA VAL A 174 21.53 -28.17 9.51
C VAL A 174 21.16 -27.64 10.90
N SER A 175 21.87 -26.61 11.36
CA SER A 175 21.55 -25.91 12.62
C SER A 175 21.35 -24.44 12.33
N LEU A 176 20.15 -23.94 12.62
CA LEU A 176 19.72 -22.59 12.31
C LEU A 176 19.15 -21.91 13.54
N ILE A 177 19.47 -20.62 13.70
CA ILE A 177 18.75 -19.73 14.59
C ILE A 177 18.06 -18.70 13.74
N MET A 178 16.75 -18.58 13.92
CA MET A 178 15.92 -17.62 13.22
C MET A 178 15.30 -16.68 14.23
N GLU A 179 15.43 -15.40 14.00
CA GLU A 179 14.88 -14.35 14.85
C GLU A 179 14.12 -13.33 14.02
N SER A 180 13.00 -12.87 14.54
CA SER A 180 12.23 -11.78 13.98
C SER A 180 11.88 -10.80 15.08
N ASN A 181 12.13 -9.51 14.85
CA ASN A 181 11.82 -8.50 15.85
C ASN A 181 10.32 -8.22 15.98
N ARG A 182 9.51 -8.60 14.99
CA ARG A 182 8.11 -8.14 14.90
C ARG A 182 7.11 -9.16 14.40
N THR A 183 7.51 -10.02 13.47
CA THR A 183 6.59 -10.96 12.83
C THR A 183 6.80 -12.37 13.34
N LYS A 184 5.71 -13.13 13.44
CA LYS A 184 5.80 -14.54 13.81
C LYS A 184 6.41 -15.35 12.66
N LEU A 185 7.39 -16.16 13.00
CA LEU A 185 7.97 -17.14 12.08
C LEU A 185 6.95 -18.26 11.86
N LYS A 186 6.63 -18.57 10.61
CA LYS A 186 5.60 -19.55 10.26
C LYS A 186 6.18 -20.79 9.59
N THR A 187 7.03 -20.58 8.60
CA THR A 187 7.56 -21.68 7.79
C THR A 187 9.04 -21.48 7.51
N LEU A 188 9.76 -22.58 7.46
CA LEU A 188 11.13 -22.69 6.95
C LEU A 188 11.13 -23.62 5.75
N THR A 189 11.65 -23.17 4.62
CA THR A 189 11.86 -24.03 3.45
C THR A 189 13.35 -24.30 3.27
N VAL A 190 13.72 -25.56 3.30
CA VAL A 190 15.09 -26.02 3.03
C VAL A 190 15.13 -26.69 1.68
N LYS A 191 15.93 -26.14 0.76
CA LYS A 191 16.09 -26.67 -0.60
C LYS A 191 17.54 -26.94 -0.92
N GLY A 192 17.79 -28.13 -1.42
CA GLY A 192 19.07 -28.55 -1.97
C GLY A 192 18.84 -29.55 -3.09
N THR A 193 18.52 -29.06 -4.30
CA THR A 193 18.09 -29.91 -5.42
C THR A 193 19.12 -30.99 -5.76
N ALA A 194 20.42 -30.64 -5.75
CA ALA A 194 21.51 -31.60 -5.99
C ALA A 194 21.64 -32.66 -4.86
N LEU A 195 21.11 -32.38 -3.70
CA LEU A 195 21.16 -33.24 -2.51
C LEU A 195 19.84 -33.99 -2.28
N GLY A 196 18.85 -33.77 -3.13
CA GLY A 196 17.50 -34.34 -2.98
C GLY A 196 16.71 -33.77 -1.81
N ILE A 197 17.07 -32.58 -1.31
CA ILE A 197 16.40 -31.90 -0.20
C ILE A 197 15.40 -30.92 -0.77
N ASP A 198 14.12 -31.10 -0.44
CA ASP A 198 13.04 -30.12 -0.66
C ASP A 198 12.00 -30.31 0.42
N GLU A 199 12.09 -29.50 1.48
CA GLU A 199 11.24 -29.62 2.66
C GLU A 199 10.73 -28.25 3.10
N THR A 200 9.46 -28.20 3.46
CA THR A 200 8.83 -27.05 4.14
C THR A 200 8.41 -27.48 5.53
N ILE A 201 8.90 -26.77 6.53
CA ILE A 201 8.73 -27.05 7.94
C ILE A 201 7.82 -26.00 8.55
N ASP A 202 6.78 -26.44 9.26
CA ASP A 202 5.94 -25.56 10.05
C ASP A 202 6.67 -25.20 11.36
N LEU A 203 6.98 -23.94 11.54
CA LEU A 203 7.68 -23.40 12.70
C LEU A 203 6.75 -23.06 13.87
N THR A 204 5.45 -23.02 13.65
CA THR A 204 4.49 -22.55 14.66
C THR A 204 4.49 -23.40 15.93
N ALA A 205 4.84 -24.68 15.82
CA ALA A 205 4.88 -25.62 16.94
C ALA A 205 6.18 -25.56 17.76
N ILE A 206 7.27 -25.03 17.16
CA ILE A 206 8.61 -25.01 17.76
C ILE A 206 9.12 -23.60 18.09
N ALA A 207 8.41 -22.59 17.61
CA ALA A 207 8.79 -21.20 17.84
C ALA A 207 8.53 -20.78 19.30
N THR A 208 9.52 -20.10 19.87
CA THR A 208 9.49 -19.46 21.20
C THR A 208 9.38 -17.94 21.07
N ASP A 209 9.41 -17.20 22.16
CA ASP A 209 9.28 -15.74 22.19
C ASP A 209 8.11 -15.24 21.35
N GLU A 210 6.90 -15.73 21.69
CA GLU A 210 5.65 -15.39 20.99
C GLU A 210 5.65 -15.74 19.49
N GLY A 211 6.47 -16.72 19.09
CA GLY A 211 6.59 -17.15 17.71
C GLY A 211 7.68 -16.44 16.92
N ARG A 212 8.55 -15.67 17.57
CA ARG A 212 9.57 -14.84 16.93
C ARG A 212 10.98 -15.40 16.96
N HIS A 213 11.22 -16.46 17.75
CA HIS A 213 12.52 -17.12 17.87
C HIS A 213 12.38 -18.61 17.62
N VAL A 214 13.26 -19.16 16.79
CA VAL A 214 13.31 -20.60 16.52
C VAL A 214 14.77 -21.05 16.51
N GLU A 215 15.08 -22.07 17.31
CA GLU A 215 16.28 -22.88 17.17
C GLU A 215 15.90 -24.16 16.45
N PHE A 216 16.45 -24.37 15.27
CA PHE A 216 16.16 -25.51 14.41
C PHE A 216 17.40 -26.33 14.16
N THR A 217 17.33 -27.64 14.45
CA THR A 217 18.42 -28.58 14.15
C THR A 217 17.79 -29.80 13.50
N LYS A 218 18.32 -30.19 12.35
CA LYS A 218 17.89 -31.38 11.63
C LYS A 218 19.03 -31.95 10.79
N ASP A 219 19.15 -33.26 10.84
CA ASP A 219 20.07 -34.02 10.02
C ASP A 219 19.37 -34.47 8.72
N TYR A 220 19.93 -34.08 7.58
CA TYR A 220 19.42 -34.48 6.27
C TYR A 220 20.30 -35.58 5.69
N PRO A 221 19.75 -36.78 5.47
CA PRO A 221 20.49 -37.81 4.76
C PRO A 221 20.71 -37.39 3.30
N ILE A 222 21.94 -37.43 2.86
CA ILE A 222 22.31 -37.11 1.48
C ILE A 222 22.43 -38.42 0.72
N SER A 223 21.62 -38.56 -0.34
CA SER A 223 21.77 -39.67 -1.30
C SER A 223 22.64 -39.21 -2.45
N THR A 224 23.86 -39.67 -2.52
CA THR A 224 24.72 -39.48 -3.70
C THR A 224 24.33 -40.48 -4.79
N SER A 225 23.36 -40.13 -5.61
CA SER A 225 23.11 -40.87 -6.87
C SER A 225 23.48 -39.96 -8.02
N GLY A 226 24.76 -39.75 -8.25
CA GLY A 226 25.28 -39.00 -9.39
C GLY A 226 26.53 -38.21 -9.04
N ASP A 227 27.45 -38.12 -9.98
CA ASP A 227 28.65 -37.27 -9.86
C ASP A 227 28.24 -35.85 -9.53
N LEU A 228 28.75 -35.31 -8.41
CA LEU A 228 28.65 -33.92 -8.01
C LEU A 228 29.61 -33.05 -8.82
#